data_07781ca7be62871a0222f741df9884a2
#
_entry.id   07781ca7be62871a0222f741df9884a2
#
_cell.length_a   1.000
_cell.length_b   1.000
_cell.length_c   1.000
_cell.angle_alpha   90.00
_cell.angle_beta   90.00
_cell.angle_gamma   90.00
#
_symmetry.space_group_name_H-M   'P 1'
#
loop_
_entity.id
_entity.type
_entity.pdbx_description
1 polymer ?
#
loop_
_entity_poly.entity_id
_entity_poly.type
_entity_poly.pdbx_seq_one_letter_code
_entity_poly.pdbx_strand_id
1 'polypeptide(L)'
;MATALRRRFSYHKRLFLLLLTFSWALVACFVLFQYGREKHFKAERLDAQLQLFNLKLLDALDEGISPAEFAARHRGPFGDLRVTLIAPNGQVVFDNSLDTLPTANHLDRPEVVQALKTGTGFTIRRHSASTQRNYFYSAMV
;
A
#
# COMPACT_ATOMS: atom_id res chain seq x y z
N MET A 1 -22.49 52.76 29.55
CA MET A 1 -23.59 52.15 28.74
C MET A 1 -23.08 51.95 27.32
N ALA A 2 -22.69 50.75 26.99
CA ALA A 2 -22.21 50.41 25.65
C ALA A 2 -23.33 49.57 24.98
N THR A 3 -24.10 50.22 24.11
CA THR A 3 -25.13 49.56 23.29
C THR A 3 -24.44 48.80 22.17
N ALA A 4 -24.42 47.48 22.33
CA ALA A 4 -23.93 46.55 21.29
C ALA A 4 -24.87 46.64 20.08
N LEU A 5 -24.40 47.27 19.01
CA LEU A 5 -25.02 47.28 17.70
C LEU A 5 -25.03 45.87 17.15
N ARG A 6 -26.12 45.12 17.43
CA ARG A 6 -26.45 43.83 16.82
C ARG A 6 -26.79 44.10 15.34
N ARG A 7 -25.79 44.09 14.47
CA ARG A 7 -25.92 44.19 13.01
C ARG A 7 -26.85 43.05 12.52
N ARG A 8 -28.14 43.35 12.31
CA ARG A 8 -29.05 42.41 11.67
C ARG A 8 -28.61 42.22 10.22
N PHE A 9 -28.00 41.11 9.95
CA PHE A 9 -27.72 40.71 8.57
C PHE A 9 -29.07 40.62 7.81
N SER A 10 -29.16 41.31 6.66
CA SER A 10 -30.29 41.21 5.75
C SER A 10 -30.52 39.73 5.38
N TYR A 11 -31.80 39.33 5.22
CA TYR A 11 -32.21 37.96 4.87
C TYR A 11 -31.39 37.41 3.69
N HIS A 12 -31.17 38.18 2.63
CA HIS A 12 -30.38 37.82 1.46
C HIS A 12 -28.94 37.48 1.81
N LYS A 13 -28.31 38.22 2.71
CA LYS A 13 -26.93 37.94 3.16
C LYS A 13 -26.85 36.65 3.96
N ARG A 14 -27.84 36.33 4.79
CA ARG A 14 -27.91 35.08 5.52
C ARG A 14 -28.09 33.90 4.58
N LEU A 15 -29.01 34.01 3.63
CA LEU A 15 -29.22 32.98 2.61
C LEU A 15 -27.98 32.74 1.78
N PHE A 16 -27.33 33.81 1.33
CA PHE A 16 -26.06 33.70 0.58
C PHE A 16 -24.97 33.00 1.39
N LEU A 17 -24.78 33.37 2.66
CA LEU A 17 -23.81 32.70 3.52
C LEU A 17 -24.14 31.22 3.75
N LEU A 18 -25.42 30.87 3.92
CA LEU A 18 -25.83 29.47 4.05
C LEU A 18 -25.56 28.67 2.79
N LEU A 19 -25.87 29.20 1.63
CA LEU A 19 -25.56 28.54 0.36
C LEU A 19 -24.05 28.41 0.13
N LEU A 20 -23.30 29.42 0.48
CA LEU A 20 -21.83 29.39 0.38
C LEU A 20 -21.23 28.32 1.30
N THR A 21 -21.64 28.29 2.57
CA THR A 21 -21.14 27.30 3.53
C THR A 21 -21.55 25.87 3.13
N PHE A 22 -22.76 25.68 2.65
CA PHE A 22 -23.22 24.39 2.15
C PHE A 22 -22.42 23.92 0.92
N SER A 23 -22.17 24.83 -0.04
CA SER A 23 -21.34 24.53 -1.20
C SER A 23 -19.92 24.11 -0.80
N TRP A 24 -19.29 24.85 0.12
CA TRP A 24 -17.97 24.49 0.64
C TRP A 24 -17.96 23.16 1.37
N ALA A 25 -18.99 22.87 2.15
CA ALA A 25 -19.15 21.57 2.84
C ALA A 25 -19.23 20.40 1.85
N LEU A 26 -20.00 20.57 0.75
CA LEU A 26 -20.08 19.57 -0.32
C LEU A 26 -18.72 19.33 -1.00
N VAL A 27 -18.02 20.43 -1.34
CA VAL A 27 -16.67 20.32 -1.95
C VAL A 27 -15.69 19.61 -1.00
N ALA A 28 -15.68 19.97 0.28
CA ALA A 28 -14.82 19.32 1.27
C ALA A 28 -15.15 17.82 1.41
N CYS A 29 -16.41 17.47 1.49
CA CYS A 29 -16.87 16.08 1.54
C CYS A 29 -16.43 15.29 0.30
N PHE A 30 -16.57 15.87 -0.89
CA PHE A 30 -16.15 15.26 -2.15
C PHE A 30 -14.63 15.05 -2.20
N VAL A 31 -13.83 16.04 -1.78
CA VAL A 31 -12.36 15.93 -1.74
C VAL A 31 -11.91 14.83 -0.77
N LEU A 32 -12.51 14.76 0.42
CA LEU A 32 -12.20 13.70 1.40
C LEU A 32 -12.55 12.31 0.87
N PHE A 33 -13.70 12.18 0.20
CA PHE A 33 -14.12 10.93 -0.42
C PHE A 33 -13.16 10.50 -1.55
N GLN A 34 -12.78 11.43 -2.42
CA GLN A 34 -11.83 11.17 -3.50
C GLN A 34 -10.45 10.79 -2.98
N TYR A 35 -9.97 11.44 -1.92
CA TYR A 35 -8.68 11.13 -1.32
C TYR A 35 -8.61 9.69 -0.77
N GLY A 36 -9.69 9.22 -0.14
CA GLY A 36 -9.80 7.83 0.33
C GLY A 36 -9.75 6.83 -0.83
N ARG A 37 -10.52 7.08 -1.89
CA ARG A 37 -10.56 6.22 -3.09
C ARG A 37 -9.23 6.16 -3.82
N GLU A 38 -8.54 7.29 -3.94
CA GLU A 38 -7.24 7.35 -4.65
C GLU A 38 -6.17 6.49 -3.97
N LYS A 39 -6.14 6.45 -2.63
CA LYS A 39 -5.20 5.59 -1.90
C LYS A 39 -5.45 4.10 -2.17
N HIS A 40 -6.70 3.66 -2.14
CA HIS A 40 -7.05 2.27 -2.44
C HIS A 40 -6.69 1.90 -3.88
N PHE A 41 -7.07 2.72 -4.83
CA PHE A 41 -6.78 2.47 -6.24
C PHE A 41 -5.27 2.41 -6.54
N LYS A 42 -4.46 3.28 -5.92
CA LYS A 42 -3.00 3.22 -6.04
C LYS A 42 -2.42 1.94 -5.44
N ALA A 43 -2.95 1.49 -4.29
CA ALA A 43 -2.51 0.27 -3.65
C ALA A 43 -2.84 -0.98 -4.49
N GLU A 44 -4.06 -1.09 -5.01
CA GLU A 44 -4.50 -2.18 -5.88
C GLU A 44 -3.69 -2.23 -7.18
N ARG A 45 -3.43 -1.07 -7.79
CA ARG A 45 -2.61 -1.00 -9.00
C ARG A 45 -1.16 -1.43 -8.73
N LEU A 46 -0.59 -1.02 -7.60
CA LEU A 46 0.75 -1.43 -7.19
C LEU A 46 0.80 -2.93 -6.92
N ASP A 47 -0.20 -3.47 -6.21
CA ASP A 47 -0.30 -4.91 -5.96
C ASP A 47 -0.38 -5.69 -7.27
N ALA A 48 -1.26 -5.31 -8.20
CA ALA A 48 -1.36 -5.97 -9.50
C ALA A 48 -0.04 -6.00 -10.29
N GLN A 49 0.76 -4.93 -10.22
CA GLN A 49 2.08 -4.90 -10.85
C GLN A 49 3.08 -5.85 -10.15
N LEU A 50 3.04 -5.93 -8.82
CA LEU A 50 3.89 -6.83 -8.05
C LEU A 50 3.46 -8.28 -8.22
N GLN A 51 2.15 -8.57 -8.33
CA GLN A 51 1.66 -9.91 -8.63
C GLN A 51 2.14 -10.41 -10.00
N LEU A 52 2.13 -9.55 -11.01
CA LEU A 52 2.71 -9.89 -12.32
C LEU A 52 4.21 -10.18 -12.23
N PHE A 53 4.93 -9.44 -11.39
CA PHE A 53 6.35 -9.71 -11.14
C PHE A 53 6.55 -11.05 -10.41
N ASN A 54 5.72 -11.36 -9.41
CA ASN A 54 5.75 -12.63 -8.69
C ASN A 54 5.48 -13.82 -9.62
N LEU A 55 4.49 -13.71 -10.52
CA LEU A 55 4.24 -14.75 -11.55
C LEU A 55 5.47 -15.00 -12.41
N LYS A 56 6.11 -13.94 -12.93
CA LYS A 56 7.35 -14.08 -13.72
C LYS A 56 8.49 -14.71 -12.93
N LEU A 57 8.57 -14.42 -11.63
CA LEU A 57 9.56 -15.06 -10.77
C LEU A 57 9.27 -16.56 -10.62
N LEU A 58 8.01 -16.94 -10.36
CA LEU A 58 7.63 -18.35 -10.24
C LEU A 58 7.91 -19.11 -11.55
N ASP A 59 7.51 -18.58 -12.70
CA ASP A 59 7.81 -19.17 -14.01
C ASP A 59 9.32 -19.36 -14.20
N ALA A 60 10.13 -18.37 -13.85
CA ALA A 60 11.59 -18.47 -13.94
C ALA A 60 12.19 -19.52 -13.01
N LEU A 61 11.63 -19.67 -11.79
CA LEU A 61 12.03 -20.72 -10.86
C LEU A 61 11.71 -22.12 -11.40
N ASP A 62 10.55 -22.28 -12.03
CA ASP A 62 10.14 -23.54 -12.67
C ASP A 62 11.04 -23.90 -13.87
N GLU A 63 11.57 -22.89 -14.58
CA GLU A 63 12.58 -23.03 -15.63
C GLU A 63 14.00 -23.31 -15.09
N GLY A 64 14.18 -23.33 -13.75
CA GLY A 64 15.47 -23.60 -13.09
C GLY A 64 16.37 -22.37 -12.96
N ILE A 65 15.87 -21.17 -13.21
CA ILE A 65 16.61 -19.92 -12.99
C ILE A 65 16.67 -19.64 -11.48
N SER A 66 17.86 -19.37 -10.96
CA SER A 66 17.98 -19.07 -9.54
C SER A 66 17.33 -17.73 -9.16
N PRO A 67 16.78 -17.60 -7.93
CA PRO A 67 16.18 -16.35 -7.46
C PRO A 67 17.13 -15.15 -7.52
N ALA A 68 18.40 -15.38 -7.26
CA ALA A 68 19.45 -14.35 -7.32
C ALA A 68 19.68 -13.86 -8.76
N GLU A 69 19.74 -14.79 -9.71
CA GLU A 69 19.89 -14.47 -11.13
C GLU A 69 18.67 -13.72 -11.67
N PHE A 70 17.46 -14.16 -11.31
CA PHE A 70 16.25 -13.45 -11.67
C PHE A 70 16.24 -12.03 -11.13
N ALA A 71 16.53 -11.84 -9.83
CA ALA A 71 16.56 -10.52 -9.20
C ALA A 71 17.62 -9.59 -9.81
N ALA A 72 18.77 -10.14 -10.22
CA ALA A 72 19.81 -9.37 -10.89
C ALA A 72 19.41 -8.90 -12.30
N ARG A 73 18.66 -9.72 -13.05
CA ARG A 73 18.21 -9.42 -14.42
C ARG A 73 16.96 -8.52 -14.45
N HIS A 74 16.06 -8.69 -13.48
CA HIS A 74 14.79 -8.01 -13.43
C HIS A 74 14.78 -6.97 -12.30
N ARG A 75 15.32 -5.80 -12.59
CA ARG A 75 15.07 -4.64 -11.74
C ARG A 75 13.59 -4.31 -11.87
N GLY A 76 12.84 -4.48 -10.79
CA GLY A 76 11.39 -4.23 -10.78
C GLY A 76 11.04 -2.82 -11.26
N PRO A 77 9.77 -2.55 -11.55
CA PRO A 77 9.32 -1.26 -12.10
C PRO A 77 9.63 -0.06 -11.18
N PHE A 78 10.11 -0.31 -9.97
CA PHE A 78 10.32 0.69 -8.90
C PHE A 78 11.78 0.80 -8.42
N GLY A 79 12.76 0.24 -9.13
CA GLY A 79 14.19 0.34 -8.80
C GLY A 79 14.63 -0.58 -7.65
N ASP A 80 14.28 -0.28 -6.40
CA ASP A 80 14.69 -1.04 -5.22
C ASP A 80 13.63 -2.06 -4.79
N LEU A 81 13.37 -3.05 -5.65
CA LEU A 81 12.45 -4.13 -5.30
C LEU A 81 13.14 -5.17 -4.41
N ARG A 82 12.60 -5.37 -3.21
CA ARG A 82 13.01 -6.45 -2.33
C ARG A 82 12.20 -7.70 -2.63
N VAL A 83 12.89 -8.79 -2.90
CA VAL A 83 12.32 -10.12 -3.15
C VAL A 83 12.72 -11.05 -2.02
N THR A 84 11.74 -11.68 -1.39
CA THR A 84 11.94 -12.66 -0.31
C THR A 84 11.21 -13.94 -0.65
N LEU A 85 11.89 -15.07 -0.70
CA LEU A 85 11.27 -16.39 -0.81
C LEU A 85 11.14 -17.02 0.58
N ILE A 86 9.94 -17.54 0.86
CA ILE A 86 9.59 -18.14 2.13
C ILE A 86 9.20 -19.60 1.88
N ALA A 87 9.88 -20.53 2.55
CA ALA A 87 9.53 -21.94 2.50
C ALA A 87 8.18 -22.23 3.18
N PRO A 88 7.52 -23.36 2.91
CA PRO A 88 6.24 -23.72 3.53
C PRO A 88 6.25 -23.75 5.07
N ASN A 89 7.42 -23.95 5.68
CA ASN A 89 7.59 -23.89 7.13
C ASN A 89 7.74 -22.45 7.68
N GLY A 90 7.70 -21.43 6.81
CA GLY A 90 7.81 -20.02 7.16
C GLY A 90 9.24 -19.48 7.27
N GLN A 91 10.23 -20.28 6.99
CA GLN A 91 11.63 -19.85 6.97
C GLN A 91 11.94 -19.10 5.68
N VAL A 92 12.73 -18.02 5.78
CA VAL A 92 13.24 -17.31 4.61
C VAL A 92 14.38 -18.13 3.99
N VAL A 93 14.22 -18.47 2.71
CA VAL A 93 15.22 -19.22 1.95
C VAL A 93 16.01 -18.35 0.99
N PHE A 94 15.48 -17.18 0.66
CA PHE A 94 16.17 -16.17 -0.16
C PHE A 94 15.67 -14.76 0.17
N ASP A 95 16.58 -13.79 0.13
CA ASP A 95 16.28 -12.35 0.22
C ASP A 95 17.38 -11.58 -0.49
N ASN A 96 17.00 -10.77 -1.50
CA ASN A 96 17.98 -10.04 -2.32
C ASN A 96 18.54 -8.77 -1.65
N SER A 97 18.06 -8.42 -0.47
CA SER A 97 18.47 -7.18 0.26
C SER A 97 19.23 -7.46 1.55
N LEU A 98 19.42 -8.72 1.91
CA LEU A 98 20.05 -9.10 3.16
C LEU A 98 21.22 -10.07 2.91
N ASP A 99 22.38 -9.77 3.49
CA ASP A 99 23.54 -10.66 3.47
C ASP A 99 23.35 -11.89 4.37
N THR A 100 22.54 -11.74 5.43
CA THR A 100 22.21 -12.82 6.37
C THR A 100 20.70 -12.99 6.47
N LEU A 101 20.22 -14.21 6.22
CA LEU A 101 18.79 -14.51 6.26
C LEU A 101 18.25 -14.45 7.70
N PRO A 102 17.06 -13.87 7.91
CA PRO A 102 16.45 -13.81 9.24
C PRO A 102 16.00 -15.22 9.68
N THR A 103 16.19 -15.53 10.96
CA THR A 103 15.74 -16.78 11.58
C THR A 103 14.26 -16.75 11.99
N ALA A 104 13.64 -15.56 12.00
CA ALA A 104 12.25 -15.40 12.39
C ALA A 104 11.30 -16.06 11.37
N ASN A 105 10.25 -16.71 11.88
CA ASN A 105 9.19 -17.27 11.02
C ASN A 105 8.35 -16.13 10.40
N HIS A 106 7.96 -16.31 9.15
CA HIS A 106 7.27 -15.29 8.36
C HIS A 106 5.82 -15.66 8.00
N LEU A 107 5.30 -16.80 8.48
CA LEU A 107 3.92 -17.24 8.21
C LEU A 107 2.85 -16.36 8.87
N ASP A 108 3.20 -15.65 9.94
CA ASP A 108 2.30 -14.74 10.66
C ASP A 108 2.15 -13.36 10.01
N ARG A 109 2.88 -13.09 8.94
CA ARG A 109 2.82 -11.81 8.24
C ARG A 109 1.48 -11.65 7.52
N PRO A 110 0.79 -10.48 7.63
CA PRO A 110 -0.56 -10.29 7.10
C PRO A 110 -0.68 -10.62 5.61
N GLU A 111 0.27 -10.19 4.79
CA GLU A 111 0.32 -10.49 3.35
C GLU A 111 0.50 -11.99 3.08
N VAL A 112 1.29 -12.70 3.89
CA VAL A 112 1.50 -14.14 3.75
C VAL A 112 0.26 -14.92 4.20
N VAL A 113 -0.32 -14.55 5.35
CA VAL A 113 -1.58 -15.15 5.83
C VAL A 113 -2.70 -14.99 4.82
N GLN A 114 -2.79 -13.83 4.18
CA GLN A 114 -3.77 -13.59 3.13
C GLN A 114 -3.47 -14.45 1.90
N ALA A 115 -2.23 -14.48 1.42
CA ALA A 115 -1.82 -15.27 0.25
C ALA A 115 -2.09 -16.77 0.45
N LEU A 116 -1.81 -17.34 1.62
CA LEU A 116 -2.13 -18.73 1.95
C LEU A 116 -3.63 -19.07 1.89
N LYS A 117 -4.51 -18.05 2.06
CA LYS A 117 -5.98 -18.25 2.00
C LYS A 117 -6.56 -18.04 0.62
N THR A 118 -6.03 -17.12 -0.14
CA THR A 118 -6.63 -16.62 -1.39
C THR A 118 -5.72 -16.70 -2.62
N GLY A 119 -4.50 -17.23 -2.45
CA GLY A 119 -3.48 -17.29 -3.49
C GLY A 119 -2.60 -16.04 -3.54
N THR A 120 -3.14 -14.88 -3.19
CA THR A 120 -2.43 -13.59 -3.20
C THR A 120 -2.76 -12.76 -1.97
N GLY A 121 -1.86 -11.86 -1.57
CA GLY A 121 -2.10 -10.99 -0.44
C GLY A 121 -1.20 -9.76 -0.49
N PHE A 122 -1.66 -8.66 0.12
CA PHE A 122 -0.85 -7.45 0.22
C PHE A 122 -1.04 -6.70 1.53
N THR A 123 -0.01 -5.91 1.88
CA THR A 123 -0.06 -4.99 3.04
C THR A 123 0.46 -3.63 2.59
N ILE A 124 -0.38 -2.59 2.69
CA ILE A 124 -0.09 -1.25 2.17
C ILE A 124 1.12 -0.61 2.87
N ARG A 125 1.28 -0.85 4.17
CA ARG A 125 2.38 -0.28 4.94
C ARG A 125 2.73 -1.16 6.13
N ARG A 126 3.91 -1.76 6.08
CA ARG A 126 4.48 -2.51 7.21
C ARG A 126 5.93 -2.10 7.43
N HIS A 127 6.30 -1.92 8.70
CA HIS A 127 7.68 -1.66 9.09
C HIS A 127 8.51 -2.94 8.99
N SER A 128 9.65 -2.86 8.30
CA SER A 128 10.61 -3.95 8.24
C SER A 128 11.65 -3.78 9.35
N ALA A 129 11.70 -4.73 10.28
CA ALA A 129 12.69 -4.73 11.36
C ALA A 129 14.14 -4.87 10.84
N SER A 130 14.33 -5.58 9.73
CA SER A 130 15.65 -5.82 9.14
C SER A 130 16.24 -4.60 8.41
N THR A 131 15.38 -3.78 7.80
CA THR A 131 15.82 -2.60 7.00
C THR A 131 15.44 -1.28 7.63
N GLN A 132 14.69 -1.28 8.74
CA GLN A 132 14.20 -0.08 9.46
C GLN A 132 13.40 0.89 8.57
N ARG A 133 12.72 0.37 7.55
CA ARG A 133 11.90 1.15 6.59
C ARG A 133 10.48 0.58 6.49
N ASN A 134 9.57 1.43 6.04
CA ASN A 134 8.22 1.00 5.70
C ASN A 134 8.15 0.63 4.22
N TYR A 135 7.55 -0.52 3.93
CA TYR A 135 7.35 -1.02 2.58
C TYR A 135 5.88 -1.35 2.33
N PHE A 136 5.52 -1.34 1.07
CA PHE A 136 4.36 -2.08 0.56
C PHE A 136 4.81 -3.52 0.31
N TYR A 137 4.02 -4.49 0.77
CA TYR A 137 4.29 -5.90 0.57
C TYR A 137 3.20 -6.53 -0.28
N SER A 138 3.60 -7.36 -1.23
CA SER A 138 2.73 -8.21 -2.01
C SER A 138 3.27 -9.63 -1.93
N ALA A 139 2.41 -10.60 -1.70
CA ALA A 139 2.74 -12.01 -1.58
C ALA A 139 1.90 -12.85 -2.54
N MET A 140 2.47 -13.98 -2.98
CA MET A 140 1.84 -14.98 -3.83
C MET A 140 2.30 -16.36 -3.37
N VAL A 141 1.43 -17.36 -3.49
CA VAL A 141 1.67 -18.78 -3.18
C VAL A 141 1.39 -19.61 -4.43
#